data_4cbf96fec0f1db101483fd41967818c2
#
_entry.id   4cbf96fec0f1db101483fd41967818c2
#
_cell.length_a   1.000
_cell.length_b   1.000
_cell.length_c   1.000
_cell.angle_alpha   90.00
_cell.angle_beta   90.00
_cell.angle_gamma   90.00
#
_symmetry.space_group_name_H-M   'P 1'
#
loop_
_entity.id
_entity.type
_entity.pdbx_description
1 polymer ?
#
loop_
_entity_poly.entity_id
_entity_poly.type
_entity_poly.pdbx_seq_one_letter_code
_entity_poly.pdbx_strand_id
1 'polypeptide(L)'
;MVTPGEDSPPIAAIVARAFGCQDELAGVIAARARLRDHPARATILRGEAPVEHLHLMIEGHSRMIATALEGRMAVIEDYRPGDLFGERGLFDPLGLPHDVVAVRASRTGAFANAEFVGLMSRYAAVALAVSRLLVARLNLAQRRLAEGTTLSVRGRVCAELLRLARAAPDLTITPAPVLAQLALAVDSTRESVSRTISLLERRGLIRRTDQALAVVAPHRLEELLY
;
A
#
# COMPACT_ATOMS: atom_id res chain seq x y z
N MET A 1 3.60 -26.60 -8.13
CA MET A 1 4.24 -25.84 -9.22
C MET A 1 3.11 -25.13 -9.94
N VAL A 2 2.83 -23.86 -9.56
CA VAL A 2 1.76 -23.04 -10.17
C VAL A 2 2.37 -22.42 -11.41
N THR A 3 1.88 -22.80 -12.58
CA THR A 3 2.23 -22.17 -13.86
C THR A 3 1.86 -20.69 -13.81
N PRO A 4 2.75 -19.78 -14.28
CA PRO A 4 2.38 -18.36 -14.39
C PRO A 4 1.21 -18.25 -15.37
N GLY A 5 0.13 -17.56 -14.96
CA GLY A 5 -1.01 -17.34 -15.82
C GLY A 5 -0.62 -16.53 -17.07
N GLU A 6 -1.08 -16.98 -18.23
CA GLU A 6 -0.84 -16.36 -19.55
C GLU A 6 -1.43 -14.94 -19.71
N ASP A 7 -2.10 -14.39 -18.67
CA ASP A 7 -2.78 -13.08 -18.69
C ASP A 7 -2.05 -11.96 -17.93
N SER A 8 -0.83 -12.18 -17.42
CA SER A 8 -0.12 -11.08 -16.74
C SER A 8 0.42 -10.07 -17.76
N PRO A 9 0.12 -8.76 -17.61
CA PRO A 9 0.64 -7.76 -18.52
C PRO A 9 2.17 -7.80 -18.55
N PRO A 10 2.81 -7.61 -19.70
CA PRO A 10 4.26 -7.60 -19.79
C PRO A 10 4.85 -6.56 -18.84
N ILE A 11 5.98 -6.87 -18.21
CA ILE A 11 6.62 -5.99 -17.23
C ILE A 11 6.79 -4.56 -17.73
N ALA A 12 7.06 -4.37 -19.02
CA ALA A 12 7.18 -3.05 -19.66
C ALA A 12 5.88 -2.23 -19.53
N ALA A 13 4.70 -2.83 -19.68
CA ALA A 13 3.42 -2.15 -19.49
C ALA A 13 3.18 -1.72 -18.04
N ILE A 14 3.61 -2.53 -17.07
CA ILE A 14 3.55 -2.18 -15.64
C ILE A 14 4.50 -1.02 -15.34
N VAL A 15 5.72 -1.07 -15.91
CA VAL A 15 6.73 -0.02 -15.79
C VAL A 15 6.22 1.28 -16.41
N ALA A 16 5.68 1.25 -17.64
CA ALA A 16 5.14 2.43 -18.33
C ALA A 16 4.11 3.15 -17.46
N ARG A 17 3.20 2.39 -16.84
CA ARG A 17 2.17 2.93 -15.94
C ARG A 17 2.76 3.45 -14.63
N ALA A 18 3.69 2.71 -13.99
CA ALA A 18 4.29 3.09 -12.72
C ALA A 18 5.12 4.37 -12.81
N PHE A 19 5.83 4.56 -13.92
CA PHE A 19 6.70 5.72 -14.13
C PHE A 19 6.08 6.80 -15.02
N GLY A 20 4.90 6.58 -15.60
CA GLY A 20 4.24 7.52 -16.51
C GLY A 20 5.12 7.83 -17.72
N CYS A 21 5.78 6.82 -18.29
CA CYS A 21 6.72 6.98 -19.39
C CYS A 21 6.28 6.22 -20.64
N GLN A 22 6.90 6.57 -21.80
CA GLN A 22 6.64 5.90 -23.08
C GLN A 22 7.25 4.49 -23.11
N ASP A 23 6.75 3.64 -23.99
CA ASP A 23 7.10 2.22 -24.09
C ASP A 23 8.60 1.97 -24.29
N GLU A 24 9.29 2.83 -25.05
CA GLU A 24 10.73 2.71 -25.25
C GLU A 24 11.50 2.83 -23.93
N LEU A 25 11.22 3.87 -23.14
CA LEU A 25 11.82 4.03 -21.82
C LEU A 25 11.39 2.93 -20.85
N ALA A 26 10.13 2.51 -20.93
CA ALA A 26 9.63 1.39 -20.13
C ALA A 26 10.40 0.10 -20.42
N GLY A 27 10.73 -0.17 -21.68
CA GLY A 27 11.58 -1.29 -22.09
C GLY A 27 12.99 -1.20 -21.49
N VAL A 28 13.61 -0.01 -21.52
CA VAL A 28 14.94 0.24 -20.93
C VAL A 28 14.94 -0.02 -19.41
N ILE A 29 13.90 0.41 -18.69
CA ILE A 29 13.76 0.20 -17.25
C ILE A 29 13.50 -1.29 -16.97
N ALA A 30 12.55 -1.90 -17.70
CA ALA A 30 12.16 -3.28 -17.52
C ALA A 30 13.35 -4.25 -17.73
N ALA A 31 14.24 -3.97 -18.68
CA ALA A 31 15.44 -4.77 -18.94
C ALA A 31 16.45 -4.80 -17.76
N ARG A 32 16.36 -3.86 -16.82
CA ARG A 32 17.18 -3.82 -15.61
C ARG A 32 16.54 -4.45 -14.39
N ALA A 33 15.26 -4.79 -14.47
CA ALA A 33 14.56 -5.46 -13.40
C ALA A 33 14.95 -6.93 -13.31
N ARG A 34 15.40 -7.37 -12.14
CA ARG A 34 15.58 -8.79 -11.84
C ARG A 34 14.28 -9.33 -11.25
N LEU A 35 13.61 -10.22 -11.99
CA LEU A 35 12.38 -10.85 -11.51
C LEU A 35 12.67 -11.75 -10.30
N ARG A 36 11.86 -11.60 -9.25
CA ARG A 36 11.92 -12.41 -8.03
C ARG A 36 10.53 -12.89 -7.66
N ASP A 37 10.38 -14.19 -7.46
CA ASP A 37 9.17 -14.83 -6.97
C ASP A 37 9.21 -14.96 -5.45
N HIS A 38 8.11 -14.65 -4.82
CA HIS A 38 7.95 -14.68 -3.36
C HIS A 38 6.71 -15.53 -3.03
N PRO A 39 6.87 -16.66 -2.33
CA PRO A 39 5.72 -17.41 -1.85
C PRO A 39 4.92 -16.59 -0.83
N ALA A 40 3.66 -16.97 -0.63
CA ALA A 40 2.84 -16.34 0.40
C ALA A 40 3.53 -16.40 1.77
N ARG A 41 3.46 -15.31 2.53
CA ARG A 41 4.09 -15.10 3.84
C ARG A 41 5.62 -14.96 3.82
N ALA A 42 6.27 -14.97 2.67
CA ALA A 42 7.71 -14.70 2.58
C ALA A 42 8.00 -13.23 2.94
N THR A 43 9.08 -13.01 3.67
CA THR A 43 9.64 -11.67 3.89
C THR A 43 10.41 -11.24 2.65
N ILE A 44 10.01 -10.12 2.02
CA ILE A 44 10.64 -9.55 0.83
C ILE A 44 11.74 -8.57 1.24
N LEU A 45 11.43 -7.67 2.17
CA LEU A 45 12.39 -6.79 2.82
C LEU A 45 12.30 -7.01 4.33
N ARG A 46 13.45 -7.14 4.96
CA ARG A 46 13.55 -7.30 6.41
C ARG A 46 13.81 -5.94 7.05
N GLY A 47 13.06 -5.61 8.10
CA GLY A 47 13.27 -4.44 8.93
C GLY A 47 14.68 -4.42 9.53
N GLU A 48 15.20 -3.22 9.75
CA GLU A 48 16.55 -2.96 10.31
C GLU A 48 17.72 -3.48 9.44
N ALA A 49 17.44 -4.22 8.38
CA ALA A 49 18.46 -4.63 7.42
C ALA A 49 18.65 -3.54 6.33
N PRO A 50 19.88 -3.42 5.78
CA PRO A 50 20.12 -2.54 4.64
C PRO A 50 19.20 -2.88 3.48
N VAL A 51 18.56 -1.87 2.89
CA VAL A 51 17.72 -2.03 1.71
C VAL A 51 18.57 -1.81 0.47
N GLU A 52 18.96 -2.90 -0.19
CA GLU A 52 19.88 -2.87 -1.34
C GLU A 52 19.15 -2.73 -2.68
N HIS A 53 17.86 -2.98 -2.70
CA HIS A 53 17.06 -3.01 -3.93
C HIS A 53 15.76 -2.23 -3.77
N LEU A 54 15.44 -1.45 -4.79
CA LEU A 54 14.07 -0.98 -5.04
C LEU A 54 13.27 -2.11 -5.69
N HIS A 55 12.04 -2.29 -5.28
CA HIS A 55 11.13 -3.29 -5.84
C HIS A 55 9.94 -2.65 -6.52
N LEU A 56 9.56 -3.15 -7.69
CA LEU A 56 8.29 -2.87 -8.36
C LEU A 56 7.42 -4.12 -8.25
N MET A 57 6.22 -4.00 -7.68
CA MET A 57 5.25 -5.08 -7.71
C MET A 57 4.80 -5.38 -9.13
N ILE A 58 5.00 -6.62 -9.57
CA ILE A 58 4.55 -7.10 -10.88
C ILE A 58 3.24 -7.86 -10.73
N GLU A 59 3.16 -8.73 -9.72
CA GLU A 59 2.02 -9.61 -9.48
C GLU A 59 1.85 -9.88 -7.99
N GLY A 60 0.62 -10.13 -7.56
CA GLY A 60 0.36 -10.50 -6.17
C GLY A 60 -0.04 -9.33 -5.29
N HIS A 61 0.37 -9.40 -4.01
CA HIS A 61 0.09 -8.40 -2.98
C HIS A 61 1.12 -8.55 -1.87
N SER A 62 1.80 -7.49 -1.52
CA SER A 62 2.68 -7.44 -0.35
C SER A 62 2.30 -6.29 0.58
N ARG A 63 2.86 -6.30 1.78
CA ARG A 63 2.46 -5.41 2.86
C ARG A 63 3.65 -5.04 3.73
N MET A 64 3.78 -3.76 4.05
CA MET A 64 4.71 -3.29 5.08
C MET A 64 4.06 -3.38 6.45
N ILE A 65 4.75 -4.02 7.40
CA ILE A 65 4.27 -4.27 8.76
C ILE A 65 5.28 -3.71 9.75
N ALA A 66 4.78 -2.87 10.67
CA ALA A 66 5.50 -2.50 11.89
C ALA A 66 5.11 -3.46 13.01
N THR A 67 6.09 -3.91 13.78
CA THR A 67 5.86 -4.73 14.97
C THR A 67 6.31 -3.95 16.20
N ALA A 68 5.39 -3.67 17.12
CA ALA A 68 5.71 -3.05 18.40
C ALA A 68 6.37 -4.05 19.36
N LEU A 69 7.09 -3.56 20.38
CA LEU A 69 7.76 -4.37 21.39
C LEU A 69 6.82 -5.37 22.11
N GLU A 70 5.54 -5.03 22.23
CA GLU A 70 4.50 -5.87 22.84
C GLU A 70 3.91 -6.91 21.85
N GLY A 71 4.50 -7.08 20.67
CA GLY A 71 4.02 -8.00 19.64
C GLY A 71 2.79 -7.51 18.85
N ARG A 72 2.31 -6.30 19.12
CA ARG A 72 1.25 -5.70 18.28
C ARG A 72 1.81 -5.37 16.90
N MET A 73 1.08 -5.75 15.87
CA MET A 73 1.44 -5.43 14.48
C MET A 73 0.53 -4.32 13.95
N ALA A 74 1.12 -3.38 13.21
CA ALA A 74 0.39 -2.37 12.45
C ALA A 74 0.72 -2.49 10.97
N VAL A 75 -0.28 -2.36 10.12
CA VAL A 75 -0.09 -2.27 8.67
C VAL A 75 0.24 -0.82 8.34
N ILE A 76 1.43 -0.62 7.80
CA ILE A 76 1.89 0.71 7.37
C ILE A 76 1.41 0.99 5.95
N GLU A 77 1.61 0.03 5.03
CA GLU A 77 1.30 0.20 3.61
C GLU A 77 1.03 -1.14 2.94
N ASP A 78 0.13 -1.15 1.95
CA ASP A 78 -0.13 -2.28 1.05
C ASP A 78 0.44 -1.98 -0.34
N TYR A 79 1.04 -2.99 -0.98
CA TYR A 79 1.63 -2.88 -2.31
C TYR A 79 0.95 -3.84 -3.29
N ARG A 80 0.51 -3.28 -4.41
CA ARG A 80 -0.17 -3.97 -5.50
C ARG A 80 0.60 -3.82 -6.82
N PRO A 81 0.27 -4.53 -7.89
CA PRO A 81 0.94 -4.40 -9.18
C PRO A 81 1.01 -2.93 -9.65
N GLY A 82 2.22 -2.47 -9.92
CA GLY A 82 2.56 -1.09 -10.25
C GLY A 82 3.11 -0.27 -9.09
N ASP A 83 3.00 -0.72 -7.84
CA ASP A 83 3.56 -0.01 -6.69
C ASP A 83 5.05 -0.28 -6.53
N LEU A 84 5.77 0.77 -6.13
CA LEU A 84 7.18 0.70 -5.77
C LEU A 84 7.35 0.62 -4.25
N PHE A 85 8.35 -0.12 -3.78
CA PHE A 85 8.75 -0.14 -2.38
C PHE A 85 10.26 -0.42 -2.23
N GLY A 86 10.81 -0.06 -1.07
CA GLY A 86 12.26 -0.10 -0.85
C GLY A 86 12.99 1.15 -1.35
N GLU A 87 12.28 2.19 -1.78
CA GLU A 87 12.80 3.45 -2.31
C GLU A 87 13.66 4.21 -1.31
N ARG A 88 13.49 3.99 -0.01
CA ARG A 88 14.36 4.59 1.01
C ARG A 88 15.80 4.19 0.82
N GLY A 89 16.06 2.94 0.48
CA GLY A 89 17.41 2.45 0.22
C GLY A 89 18.14 3.16 -0.90
N LEU A 90 17.45 3.94 -1.74
CA LEU A 90 18.09 4.75 -2.78
C LEU A 90 18.95 5.88 -2.20
N PHE A 91 18.56 6.40 -1.01
CA PHE A 91 19.19 7.59 -0.41
C PHE A 91 19.61 7.36 1.05
N ASP A 92 18.99 6.40 1.73
CA ASP A 92 19.27 6.03 3.10
C ASP A 92 19.32 4.49 3.21
N PRO A 93 20.52 3.89 3.27
CA PRO A 93 20.66 2.44 3.36
C PRO A 93 20.16 1.87 4.69
N LEU A 94 20.02 2.70 5.73
CA LEU A 94 19.49 2.25 7.01
C LEU A 94 18.01 1.91 6.86
N GLY A 95 17.67 0.66 7.12
CA GLY A 95 16.30 0.17 7.04
C GLY A 95 15.39 0.82 8.07
N LEU A 96 14.09 0.90 7.76
CA LEU A 96 13.06 1.13 8.78
C LEU A 96 12.87 -0.17 9.59
N PRO A 97 12.44 -0.09 10.85
CA PRO A 97 12.10 -1.26 11.67
C PRO A 97 10.78 -1.92 11.19
N HIS A 98 10.63 -2.12 9.88
CA HIS A 98 9.41 -2.61 9.25
C HIS A 98 9.73 -3.67 8.21
N ASP A 99 9.07 -4.81 8.32
CA ASP A 99 9.16 -5.86 7.31
C ASP A 99 8.20 -5.59 6.15
N VAL A 100 8.60 -5.97 4.92
CA VAL A 100 7.68 -6.12 3.81
C VAL A 100 7.48 -7.61 3.56
N VAL A 101 6.24 -8.07 3.70
CA VAL A 101 5.86 -9.47 3.56
C VAL A 101 4.88 -9.69 2.41
N ALA A 102 5.02 -10.80 1.71
CA ALA A 102 4.06 -11.23 0.70
C ALA A 102 2.77 -11.71 1.38
N VAL A 103 1.64 -11.05 1.13
CA VAL A 103 0.31 -11.45 1.65
C VAL A 103 -0.19 -12.71 0.93
N ARG A 104 0.11 -12.80 -0.37
CA ARG A 104 -0.10 -13.98 -1.23
C ARG A 104 1.12 -14.17 -2.12
N ALA A 105 1.16 -15.28 -2.87
CA ALA A 105 2.22 -15.47 -3.86
C ALA A 105 2.36 -14.21 -4.73
N SER A 106 3.58 -13.71 -4.85
CA SER A 106 3.87 -12.40 -5.45
C SER A 106 5.12 -12.47 -6.29
N ARG A 107 5.18 -11.60 -7.29
CA ARG A 107 6.36 -11.40 -8.14
C ARG A 107 6.76 -9.93 -8.14
N THR A 108 8.06 -9.65 -8.01
CA THR A 108 8.61 -8.29 -8.06
C THR A 108 9.70 -8.18 -9.11
N GLY A 109 9.85 -6.99 -9.68
CA GLY A 109 11.05 -6.56 -10.39
C GLY A 109 11.97 -5.83 -9.41
N ALA A 110 13.11 -6.42 -9.08
CA ALA A 110 14.10 -5.85 -8.18
C ALA A 110 15.17 -5.09 -8.97
N PHE A 111 15.44 -3.86 -8.58
CA PHE A 111 16.47 -2.98 -9.16
C PHE A 111 17.54 -2.73 -8.11
N ALA A 112 18.82 -2.94 -8.46
CA ALA A 112 19.91 -2.51 -7.58
C ALA A 112 19.87 -0.98 -7.40
N ASN A 113 20.01 -0.50 -6.16
CA ASN A 113 19.83 0.93 -5.84
C ASN A 113 20.75 1.83 -6.69
N ALA A 114 22.04 1.49 -6.83
CA ALA A 114 22.98 2.27 -7.63
C ALA A 114 22.58 2.36 -9.10
N GLU A 115 22.09 1.26 -9.70
CA GLU A 115 21.60 1.23 -11.07
C GLU A 115 20.35 2.09 -11.23
N PHE A 116 19.46 2.04 -10.23
CA PHE A 116 18.21 2.80 -10.27
C PHE A 116 18.46 4.31 -10.10
N VAL A 117 19.38 4.71 -9.22
CA VAL A 117 19.83 6.11 -9.10
C VAL A 117 20.43 6.59 -10.43
N GLY A 118 21.21 5.74 -11.13
CA GLY A 118 21.68 6.03 -12.47
C GLY A 118 20.54 6.27 -13.49
N LEU A 119 19.45 5.50 -13.42
CA LEU A 119 18.25 5.74 -14.23
C LEU A 119 17.58 7.07 -13.89
N MET A 120 17.45 7.41 -12.61
CA MET A 120 16.89 8.68 -12.16
C MET A 120 17.71 9.87 -12.66
N SER A 121 19.03 9.76 -12.63
CA SER A 121 19.92 10.81 -13.11
C SER A 121 19.86 11.01 -14.62
N ARG A 122 19.59 9.94 -15.36
CA ARG A 122 19.55 9.97 -16.83
C ARG A 122 18.18 10.32 -17.38
N TYR A 123 17.10 9.91 -16.69
CA TYR A 123 15.73 10.05 -17.19
C TYR A 123 14.87 10.82 -16.18
N ALA A 124 14.58 12.08 -16.49
CA ALA A 124 13.78 12.95 -15.63
C ALA A 124 12.41 12.35 -15.27
N ALA A 125 11.79 11.60 -16.20
CA ALA A 125 10.51 10.92 -15.94
C ALA A 125 10.60 9.94 -14.76
N VAL A 126 11.71 9.20 -14.62
CA VAL A 126 11.94 8.26 -13.51
C VAL A 126 12.11 9.01 -12.20
N ALA A 127 12.93 10.07 -12.19
CA ALA A 127 13.13 10.90 -11.00
C ALA A 127 11.83 11.56 -10.54
N LEU A 128 11.03 12.10 -11.47
CA LEU A 128 9.74 12.72 -11.17
C LEU A 128 8.72 11.71 -10.63
N ALA A 129 8.69 10.48 -11.15
CA ALA A 129 7.81 9.43 -10.65
C ALA A 129 8.14 9.08 -9.19
N VAL A 130 9.43 8.90 -8.87
CA VAL A 130 9.88 8.65 -7.49
C VAL A 130 9.57 9.84 -6.59
N SER A 131 9.80 11.07 -7.06
CA SER A 131 9.50 12.28 -6.28
C SER A 131 8.01 12.39 -5.95
N ARG A 132 7.13 12.12 -6.92
CA ARG A 132 5.67 12.11 -6.71
C ARG A 132 5.27 11.02 -5.70
N LEU A 133 5.86 9.83 -5.79
CA LEU A 133 5.64 8.76 -4.83
C LEU A 133 6.02 9.19 -3.41
N LEU A 134 7.20 9.78 -3.23
CA LEU A 134 7.67 10.23 -1.91
C LEU A 134 6.78 11.33 -1.33
N VAL A 135 6.35 12.29 -2.15
CA VAL A 135 5.40 13.34 -1.72
C VAL A 135 4.05 12.73 -1.33
N ALA A 136 3.53 11.78 -2.09
CA ALA A 136 2.27 11.11 -1.76
C ALA A 136 2.37 10.35 -0.43
N ARG A 137 3.48 9.65 -0.17
CA ARG A 137 3.75 8.96 1.11
C ARG A 137 3.91 9.93 2.27
N LEU A 138 4.63 11.01 2.07
CA LEU A 138 4.77 12.06 3.08
C LEU A 138 3.41 12.63 3.48
N ASN A 139 2.58 13.00 2.49
CA ASN A 139 1.24 13.51 2.73
C ASN A 139 0.36 12.50 3.49
N LEU A 140 0.46 11.20 3.14
CA LEU A 140 -0.26 10.15 3.85
C LEU A 140 0.21 10.00 5.30
N ALA A 141 1.53 10.03 5.53
CA ALA A 141 2.12 9.95 6.86
C ALA A 141 1.70 11.15 7.74
N GLN A 142 1.72 12.36 7.18
CA GLN A 142 1.28 13.57 7.87
C GLN A 142 -0.21 13.51 8.25
N ARG A 143 -1.07 13.03 7.34
CA ARG A 143 -2.50 12.84 7.63
C ARG A 143 -2.71 11.85 8.77
N ARG A 144 -2.06 10.68 8.72
CA ARG A 144 -2.17 9.67 9.78
C ARG A 144 -1.71 10.19 11.13
N LEU A 145 -0.63 10.98 11.14
CA LEU A 145 -0.15 11.62 12.37
C LEU A 145 -1.19 12.60 12.91
N ALA A 146 -1.74 13.47 12.08
CA ALA A 146 -2.79 14.41 12.46
C ALA A 146 -4.05 13.68 12.96
N GLU A 147 -4.53 12.66 12.23
CA GLU A 147 -5.68 11.85 12.62
C GLU A 147 -5.44 11.11 13.94
N GLY A 148 -4.26 10.56 14.14
CA GLY A 148 -3.87 9.88 15.39
C GLY A 148 -3.91 10.79 16.61
N THR A 149 -3.62 12.08 16.45
CA THR A 149 -3.57 13.06 17.53
C THR A 149 -4.91 13.79 17.75
N THR A 150 -5.74 13.93 16.72
CA THR A 150 -6.95 14.77 16.76
C THR A 150 -8.26 13.99 16.76
N LEU A 151 -8.27 12.78 16.17
CA LEU A 151 -9.49 12.00 16.02
C LEU A 151 -9.65 10.92 17.09
N SER A 152 -10.88 10.73 17.56
CA SER A 152 -11.26 9.55 18.33
C SER A 152 -11.10 8.27 17.49
N VAL A 153 -11.09 7.10 18.11
CA VAL A 153 -11.09 5.80 17.39
C VAL A 153 -12.21 5.74 16.36
N ARG A 154 -13.41 6.21 16.74
CA ARG A 154 -14.55 6.28 15.82
C ARG A 154 -14.28 7.20 14.64
N GLY A 155 -13.71 8.38 14.87
CA GLY A 155 -13.32 9.32 13.83
C GLY A 155 -12.31 8.70 12.86
N ARG A 156 -11.27 8.03 13.38
CA ARG A 156 -10.28 7.33 12.53
C ARG A 156 -10.90 6.22 11.67
N VAL A 157 -11.86 5.46 12.23
CA VAL A 157 -12.59 4.45 11.44
C VAL A 157 -13.41 5.10 10.33
N CYS A 158 -14.11 6.20 10.63
CA CYS A 158 -14.86 6.96 9.61
C CYS A 158 -13.93 7.51 8.51
N ALA A 159 -12.79 8.10 8.88
CA ALA A 159 -11.79 8.63 7.95
C ALA A 159 -11.26 7.53 7.02
N GLU A 160 -10.91 6.36 7.58
CA GLU A 160 -10.39 5.24 6.79
C GLU A 160 -11.45 4.66 5.85
N LEU A 161 -12.70 4.51 6.30
CA LEU A 161 -13.80 4.07 5.43
C LEU A 161 -14.06 5.04 4.28
N LEU A 162 -14.05 6.35 4.54
CA LEU A 162 -14.17 7.36 3.50
C LEU A 162 -13.01 7.30 2.50
N ARG A 163 -11.79 7.13 3.00
CA ARG A 163 -10.60 7.00 2.16
C ARG A 163 -10.69 5.79 1.22
N LEU A 164 -11.09 4.64 1.75
CA LEU A 164 -11.23 3.40 0.97
C LEU A 164 -12.39 3.50 -0.04
N ALA A 165 -13.52 4.07 0.38
CA ALA A 165 -14.71 4.20 -0.46
C ALA A 165 -14.49 5.16 -1.64
N ARG A 166 -13.75 6.25 -1.45
CA ARG A 166 -13.43 7.22 -2.51
C ARG A 166 -12.56 6.68 -3.63
N ALA A 167 -11.98 5.48 -3.47
CA ALA A 167 -11.26 4.79 -4.54
C ALA A 167 -12.21 4.24 -5.64
N ALA A 168 -13.52 4.13 -5.35
CA ALA A 168 -14.55 3.70 -6.29
C ALA A 168 -15.62 4.78 -6.49
N PRO A 169 -16.15 4.99 -7.72
CA PRO A 169 -17.14 6.03 -8.02
C PRO A 169 -18.45 5.88 -7.24
N ASP A 170 -18.84 4.64 -6.93
CA ASP A 170 -20.07 4.28 -6.21
C ASP A 170 -19.87 4.25 -4.67
N LEU A 171 -18.72 4.67 -4.17
CA LEU A 171 -18.33 4.64 -2.77
C LEU A 171 -18.45 3.25 -2.13
N THR A 172 -18.23 2.20 -2.92
CA THR A 172 -18.29 0.81 -2.48
C THR A 172 -16.90 0.20 -2.38
N ILE A 173 -16.56 -0.29 -1.19
CA ILE A 173 -15.29 -0.95 -0.89
C ILE A 173 -15.44 -2.44 -1.21
N THR A 174 -14.75 -2.92 -2.22
CA THR A 174 -14.75 -4.33 -2.65
C THR A 174 -13.32 -4.85 -2.75
N PRO A 175 -12.99 -6.00 -2.13
CA PRO A 175 -13.80 -6.76 -1.19
C PRO A 175 -14.07 -6.01 0.12
N ALA A 176 -15.07 -6.44 0.89
CA ALA A 176 -15.37 -5.86 2.20
C ALA A 176 -14.13 -5.87 3.10
N PRO A 177 -13.84 -4.75 3.80
CA PRO A 177 -12.64 -4.66 4.62
C PRO A 177 -12.69 -5.66 5.78
N VAL A 178 -11.61 -6.41 5.97
CA VAL A 178 -11.46 -7.31 7.12
C VAL A 178 -11.26 -6.46 8.38
N LEU A 179 -12.11 -6.65 9.39
CA LEU A 179 -12.10 -5.82 10.62
C LEU A 179 -10.73 -5.80 11.33
N ALA A 180 -10.01 -6.93 11.32
CA ALA A 180 -8.67 -6.96 11.90
C ALA A 180 -7.67 -6.07 11.13
N GLN A 181 -7.78 -6.03 9.80
CA GLN A 181 -6.94 -5.16 8.96
C GLN A 181 -7.31 -3.68 9.15
N LEU A 182 -8.60 -3.38 9.24
CA LEU A 182 -9.10 -2.04 9.51
C LEU A 182 -8.63 -1.56 10.90
N ALA A 183 -8.65 -2.45 11.90
CA ALA A 183 -8.16 -2.15 13.25
C ALA A 183 -6.66 -1.77 13.24
N LEU A 184 -5.84 -2.52 12.50
CA LEU A 184 -4.42 -2.20 12.31
C LEU A 184 -4.23 -0.86 11.58
N ALA A 185 -5.05 -0.56 10.58
CA ALA A 185 -4.94 0.67 9.81
C ALA A 185 -5.29 1.93 10.61
N VAL A 186 -6.18 1.80 11.62
CA VAL A 186 -6.64 2.92 12.46
C VAL A 186 -6.01 2.92 13.86
N ASP A 187 -4.97 2.11 14.07
CA ASP A 187 -4.30 1.93 15.37
C ASP A 187 -5.30 1.72 16.53
N SER A 188 -6.07 0.64 16.43
CA SER A 188 -7.10 0.30 17.41
C SER A 188 -7.31 -1.21 17.54
N THR A 189 -8.18 -1.63 18.46
CA THR A 189 -8.53 -3.04 18.62
C THR A 189 -9.65 -3.44 17.67
N ARG A 190 -9.68 -4.73 17.28
CA ARG A 190 -10.74 -5.30 16.45
C ARG A 190 -12.13 -5.10 17.06
N GLU A 191 -12.23 -5.20 18.39
CA GLU A 191 -13.48 -5.01 19.13
C GLU A 191 -14.01 -3.58 19.02
N SER A 192 -13.11 -2.59 19.12
CA SER A 192 -13.46 -1.16 18.99
C SER A 192 -13.91 -0.83 17.58
N VAL A 193 -13.21 -1.36 16.56
CA VAL A 193 -13.62 -1.22 15.17
C VAL A 193 -14.95 -1.92 14.92
N SER A 194 -15.14 -3.16 15.38
CA SER A 194 -16.39 -3.90 15.22
C SER A 194 -17.58 -3.15 15.81
N ARG A 195 -17.42 -2.60 17.03
CA ARG A 195 -18.46 -1.77 17.65
C ARG A 195 -18.79 -0.52 16.83
N THR A 196 -17.75 0.13 16.30
CA THR A 196 -17.94 1.32 15.45
C THR A 196 -18.67 0.97 14.16
N ILE A 197 -18.25 -0.07 13.44
CA ILE A 197 -18.91 -0.54 12.21
C ILE A 197 -20.39 -0.85 12.47
N SER A 198 -20.69 -1.62 13.53
CA SER A 198 -22.08 -1.94 13.90
C SER A 198 -22.91 -0.71 14.25
N LEU A 199 -22.30 0.31 14.87
CA LEU A 199 -22.97 1.59 15.15
C LEU A 199 -23.29 2.34 13.85
N LEU A 200 -22.32 2.44 12.93
CA LEU A 200 -22.51 3.13 11.64
C LEU A 200 -23.57 2.43 10.78
N GLU A 201 -23.58 1.11 10.79
CA GLU A 201 -24.56 0.28 10.07
C GLU A 201 -25.99 0.47 10.63
N ARG A 202 -26.16 0.42 11.96
CA ARG A 202 -27.44 0.70 12.63
C ARG A 202 -27.96 2.11 12.35
N ARG A 203 -27.06 3.09 12.16
CA ARG A 203 -27.42 4.46 11.79
C ARG A 203 -27.67 4.65 10.29
N GLY A 204 -27.55 3.60 9.47
CA GLY A 204 -27.74 3.64 8.04
C GLY A 204 -26.67 4.46 7.29
N LEU A 205 -25.52 4.69 7.91
CA LEU A 205 -24.42 5.46 7.31
C LEU A 205 -23.58 4.60 6.37
N ILE A 206 -23.52 3.31 6.65
CA ILE A 206 -22.89 2.29 5.82
C ILE A 206 -23.84 1.10 5.66
N ARG A 207 -23.61 0.33 4.60
CA ARG A 207 -24.29 -0.96 4.38
C ARG A 207 -23.21 -2.00 4.07
N ARG A 208 -23.23 -3.11 4.79
CA ARG A 208 -22.25 -4.17 4.66
C ARG A 208 -22.89 -5.46 4.19
N THR A 209 -22.19 -6.15 3.29
CA THR A 209 -22.44 -7.54 2.88
C THR A 209 -21.18 -8.35 3.11
N ASP A 210 -21.21 -9.65 2.87
CA ASP A 210 -20.01 -10.51 2.97
C ASP A 210 -18.94 -10.14 1.94
N GLN A 211 -19.32 -9.50 0.82
CA GLN A 211 -18.43 -9.19 -0.29
C GLN A 211 -18.05 -7.71 -0.38
N ALA A 212 -18.84 -6.79 0.19
CA ALA A 212 -18.63 -5.37 0.02
C ALA A 212 -19.12 -4.55 1.22
N LEU A 213 -18.57 -3.32 1.34
CA LEU A 213 -19.06 -2.30 2.24
C LEU A 213 -19.30 -1.00 1.47
N ALA A 214 -20.55 -0.55 1.42
CA ALA A 214 -20.93 0.71 0.78
C ALA A 214 -21.08 1.82 1.81
N VAL A 215 -20.51 3.00 1.52
CA VAL A 215 -20.73 4.22 2.29
C VAL A 215 -21.97 4.91 1.73
N VAL A 216 -23.06 4.88 2.50
CA VAL A 216 -24.38 5.39 2.07
C VAL A 216 -24.50 6.91 2.26
N ALA A 217 -23.92 7.43 3.33
CA ALA A 217 -24.04 8.84 3.68
C ALA A 217 -22.66 9.45 3.99
N PRO A 218 -21.83 9.75 2.97
CA PRO A 218 -20.44 10.20 3.16
C PRO A 218 -20.35 11.50 3.97
N HIS A 219 -21.21 12.50 3.72
CA HIS A 219 -21.18 13.75 4.48
C HIS A 219 -21.46 13.55 5.98
N ARG A 220 -22.37 12.64 6.33
CA ARG A 220 -22.65 12.32 7.74
C ARG A 220 -21.51 11.53 8.41
N LEU A 221 -20.72 10.80 7.63
CA LEU A 221 -19.49 10.18 8.12
C LEU A 221 -18.41 11.24 8.36
N GLU A 222 -18.34 12.28 7.51
CA GLU A 222 -17.43 13.42 7.69
C GLU A 222 -17.76 14.23 8.97
N GLU A 223 -19.04 14.42 9.30
CA GLU A 223 -19.48 15.05 10.55
C GLU A 223 -19.06 14.28 11.81
N LEU A 224 -18.81 12.98 11.69
CA LEU A 224 -18.39 12.12 12.80
C LEU A 224 -16.87 12.05 13.00
N LEU A 225 -16.10 12.78 12.21
CA LEU A 225 -14.64 12.81 12.34
C LEU A 225 -14.22 13.52 13.64
N TYR A 226 -14.98 14.55 14.05
CA TYR A 226 -14.67 15.39 15.19
C TYR A 226 -15.64 15.24 16.36
#